data_6f28b2dcf04036a9825ed6e88b738d11
#
_entry.id   6f28b2dcf04036a9825ed6e88b738d11
#
_cell.length_a   1.000
_cell.length_b   1.000
_cell.length_c   1.000
_cell.angle_alpha   90.00
_cell.angle_beta   90.00
_cell.angle_gamma   90.00
#
_symmetry.space_group_name_H-M   'P 1'
#
loop_
_entity.id
_entity.type
_entity.pdbx_description
1 polymer ?
#
loop_
_entity_poly.entity_id
_entity_poly.type
_entity_poly.pdbx_seq_one_letter_code
_entity_poly.pdbx_strand_id
1 'polypeptide(L)'
;MPVKNLEHIFREYDIRGLLDTEINEEFVRALGFVLAAFYKEEGHKRILIGYDTRKNSALFHDILAKVFSLHGLHVISLGMVPTPCLYFSIHHLGIFAGIEITASHNPAEFSGFKLWNGETTLSGEKIRGLYHEMQKFFSSLNKSSQTVPELMETMQKQNSAKGFISFYNCLPSYAEKVLENSEPLDCSLVIDGANGAAGKLCADIFRKARADVHELFCEEEENFPNHNPDPTRAKNLQALLKTMREKQAKYGIALDGDGDRVVLADKNCRILKSDELISIFINEIIKKKPDALFLVDVKCSQELIN
;
A
#
# COMPACT_ATOMS: atom_id res chain seq x y z
N MET A 1 -13.69 14.32 18.46
CA MET A 1 -12.68 13.93 19.48
C MET A 1 -11.54 14.93 19.47
N PRO A 2 -10.92 15.29 20.60
CA PRO A 2 -9.74 16.12 20.55
C PRO A 2 -8.58 15.32 19.97
N VAL A 3 -8.00 15.75 18.84
CA VAL A 3 -6.79 15.20 18.19
C VAL A 3 -5.54 15.26 19.10
N LYS A 4 -5.70 15.72 20.34
CA LYS A 4 -4.60 16.07 21.24
C LYS A 4 -3.59 14.96 21.56
N ASN A 5 -3.83 13.70 21.15
CA ASN A 5 -2.94 12.57 21.45
C ASN A 5 -2.69 11.63 20.25
N LEU A 6 -2.89 12.10 19.00
CA LEU A 6 -2.73 11.25 17.82
C LEU A 6 -1.41 11.47 17.06
N GLU A 7 -0.46 12.21 17.62
CA GLU A 7 0.83 12.47 16.95
C GLU A 7 1.56 11.17 16.61
N HIS A 8 1.50 10.17 17.48
CA HIS A 8 2.18 8.89 17.34
C HIS A 8 1.71 8.05 16.15
N ILE A 9 0.50 8.31 15.59
CA ILE A 9 0.03 7.62 14.39
C ILE A 9 0.60 8.25 13.09
N PHE A 10 1.09 9.49 13.14
CA PHE A 10 1.80 10.17 12.05
C PHE A 10 3.28 9.78 12.10
N ARG A 11 3.60 8.64 11.48
CA ARG A 11 4.92 8.00 11.56
C ARG A 11 5.89 8.59 10.54
N GLU A 12 7.09 8.00 10.46
CA GLU A 12 8.14 8.50 9.56
C GLU A 12 7.76 8.39 8.08
N TYR A 13 7.00 7.35 7.68
CA TYR A 13 6.72 7.06 6.26
C TYR A 13 5.23 6.90 5.94
N ASP A 14 4.36 6.88 6.95
CA ASP A 14 2.93 6.68 6.78
C ASP A 14 2.12 7.21 7.98
N ILE A 15 0.80 7.19 7.83
CA ILE A 15 -0.13 7.38 8.95
C ILE A 15 -0.66 6.00 9.29
N ARG A 16 -0.55 5.57 10.56
CA ARG A 16 -0.98 4.23 10.96
C ARG A 16 -1.42 4.20 12.42
N GLY A 17 -2.64 3.72 12.66
CA GLY A 17 -3.23 3.67 14.01
C GLY A 17 -4.25 2.55 14.16
N LEU A 18 -4.79 2.42 15.36
CA LEU A 18 -5.84 1.46 15.67
C LEU A 18 -7.16 1.88 15.02
N LEU A 19 -7.80 0.94 14.35
CA LEU A 19 -9.11 1.12 13.73
C LEU A 19 -10.16 1.44 14.82
N ASP A 20 -11.16 2.23 14.48
CA ASP A 20 -12.28 2.68 15.28
C ASP A 20 -11.90 3.61 16.46
N THR A 21 -10.74 3.43 17.09
CA THR A 21 -10.31 4.25 18.24
C THR A 21 -9.46 5.44 17.85
N GLU A 22 -8.53 5.28 16.94
CA GLU A 22 -7.60 6.32 16.47
C GLU A 22 -7.92 6.74 15.02
N ILE A 23 -8.19 5.75 14.17
CA ILE A 23 -8.58 5.95 12.77
C ILE A 23 -10.04 5.51 12.62
N ASN A 24 -10.94 6.49 12.57
CA ASN A 24 -12.37 6.32 12.37
C ASN A 24 -12.85 7.26 11.26
N GLU A 25 -14.13 7.20 10.91
CA GLU A 25 -14.69 8.02 9.83
C GLU A 25 -14.49 9.53 10.03
N GLU A 26 -14.61 10.04 11.28
CA GLU A 26 -14.42 11.47 11.58
C GLU A 26 -12.97 11.88 11.32
N PHE A 27 -12.01 11.06 11.78
CA PHE A 27 -10.59 11.25 11.49
C PHE A 27 -10.34 11.26 9.99
N VAL A 28 -10.88 10.29 9.24
CA VAL A 28 -10.65 10.17 7.79
C VAL A 28 -11.26 11.34 7.03
N ARG A 29 -12.45 11.82 7.42
CA ARG A 29 -13.03 13.05 6.85
C ARG A 29 -12.12 14.26 7.08
N ALA A 30 -11.65 14.46 8.30
CA ALA A 30 -10.76 15.55 8.64
C ALA A 30 -9.41 15.45 7.91
N LEU A 31 -8.83 14.25 7.85
CA LEU A 31 -7.62 13.99 7.08
C LEU A 31 -7.84 14.30 5.60
N GLY A 32 -9.00 13.95 5.05
CA GLY A 32 -9.38 14.26 3.67
C GLY A 32 -9.38 15.77 3.39
N PHE A 33 -9.88 16.59 4.31
CA PHE A 33 -9.84 18.07 4.17
C PHE A 33 -8.41 18.59 4.14
N VAL A 34 -7.58 18.13 5.07
CA VAL A 34 -6.17 18.54 5.16
C VAL A 34 -5.39 18.10 3.92
N LEU A 35 -5.58 16.86 3.47
CA LEU A 35 -4.91 16.33 2.27
C LEU A 35 -5.41 17.02 1.00
N ALA A 36 -6.71 17.36 0.90
CA ALA A 36 -7.22 18.10 -0.25
C ALA A 36 -6.59 19.48 -0.37
N ALA A 37 -6.44 20.20 0.76
CA ALA A 37 -5.74 21.47 0.79
C ALA A 37 -4.27 21.30 0.38
N PHE A 38 -3.57 20.34 1.00
CA PHE A 38 -2.17 20.02 0.70
C PHE A 38 -1.94 19.74 -0.79
N TYR A 39 -2.69 18.79 -1.38
CA TYR A 39 -2.49 18.44 -2.80
C TYR A 39 -2.82 19.58 -3.75
N LYS A 40 -3.78 20.46 -3.41
CA LYS A 40 -4.08 21.65 -4.20
C LYS A 40 -2.97 22.71 -4.12
N GLU A 41 -2.40 22.90 -2.95
CA GLU A 41 -1.22 23.79 -2.75
C GLU A 41 -0.01 23.31 -3.53
N GLU A 42 0.19 22.00 -3.61
CA GLU A 42 1.20 21.33 -4.45
C GLU A 42 0.85 21.38 -5.97
N GLY A 43 -0.29 21.96 -6.34
CA GLY A 43 -0.69 22.18 -7.74
C GLY A 43 -1.39 20.97 -8.40
N HIS A 44 -1.71 19.92 -7.65
CA HIS A 44 -2.38 18.75 -8.19
C HIS A 44 -3.87 19.03 -8.49
N LYS A 45 -4.34 18.49 -9.60
CA LYS A 45 -5.75 18.52 -10.03
C LYS A 45 -6.39 17.13 -10.03
N ARG A 46 -5.56 16.09 -10.03
CA ARG A 46 -5.96 14.68 -10.07
C ARG A 46 -5.23 13.93 -8.97
N ILE A 47 -5.89 12.92 -8.41
CA ILE A 47 -5.33 12.05 -7.38
C ILE A 47 -5.76 10.61 -7.59
N LEU A 48 -4.84 9.68 -7.39
CA LEU A 48 -5.09 8.24 -7.38
C LEU A 48 -5.40 7.76 -5.97
N ILE A 49 -6.40 6.89 -5.81
CA ILE A 49 -6.68 6.25 -4.52
C ILE A 49 -6.86 4.76 -4.73
N GLY A 50 -6.05 3.97 -4.03
CA GLY A 50 -6.19 2.53 -3.87
C GLY A 50 -6.43 2.16 -2.40
N TYR A 51 -6.78 0.89 -2.16
CA TYR A 51 -6.96 0.37 -0.82
C TYR A 51 -6.72 -1.15 -0.76
N ASP A 52 -6.31 -1.63 0.43
CA ASP A 52 -6.11 -3.05 0.70
C ASP A 52 -7.40 -3.76 1.18
N THR A 53 -7.28 -5.03 1.58
CA THR A 53 -8.40 -5.90 1.99
C THR A 53 -8.99 -5.57 3.37
N ARG A 54 -8.39 -4.68 4.16
CA ARG A 54 -8.77 -4.44 5.56
C ARG A 54 -10.18 -3.92 5.71
N LYS A 55 -10.78 -4.25 6.84
CA LYS A 55 -12.07 -3.70 7.27
C LYS A 55 -12.05 -2.17 7.16
N ASN A 56 -13.11 -1.60 6.64
CA ASN A 56 -13.29 -0.16 6.43
C ASN A 56 -12.37 0.50 5.37
N SER A 57 -11.41 -0.20 4.74
CA SER A 57 -10.57 0.41 3.70
C SER A 57 -11.39 0.96 2.53
N ALA A 58 -12.40 0.21 2.06
CA ALA A 58 -13.33 0.69 1.03
C ALA A 58 -14.18 1.89 1.51
N LEU A 59 -14.66 1.89 2.75
CA LEU A 59 -15.40 3.02 3.33
C LEU A 59 -14.52 4.28 3.42
N PHE A 60 -13.27 4.12 3.85
CA PHE A 60 -12.33 5.24 3.95
C PHE A 60 -11.96 5.79 2.58
N HIS A 61 -11.84 4.92 1.57
CA HIS A 61 -11.70 5.31 0.18
C HIS A 61 -12.87 6.21 -0.26
N ASP A 62 -14.11 5.80 -0.03
CA ASP A 62 -15.29 6.55 -0.44
C ASP A 62 -15.39 7.91 0.27
N ILE A 63 -15.02 7.97 1.55
CA ILE A 63 -14.94 9.21 2.31
C ILE A 63 -13.90 10.17 1.69
N LEU A 64 -12.68 9.70 1.45
CA LEU A 64 -11.62 10.52 0.85
C LEU A 64 -11.99 10.99 -0.55
N ALA A 65 -12.49 10.06 -1.39
CA ALA A 65 -12.90 10.38 -2.76
C ALA A 65 -13.98 11.47 -2.79
N LYS A 66 -14.97 11.39 -1.89
CA LYS A 66 -16.02 12.42 -1.77
C LYS A 66 -15.45 13.76 -1.30
N VAL A 67 -14.58 13.77 -0.28
CA VAL A 67 -13.97 15.01 0.22
C VAL A 67 -13.12 15.66 -0.88
N PHE A 68 -12.29 14.91 -1.59
CA PHE A 68 -11.47 15.44 -2.68
C PHE A 68 -12.31 15.99 -3.83
N SER A 69 -13.36 15.29 -4.21
CA SER A 69 -14.31 15.78 -5.23
C SER A 69 -14.96 17.11 -4.81
N LEU A 70 -15.36 17.25 -3.54
CA LEU A 70 -15.89 18.51 -3.00
C LEU A 70 -14.88 19.67 -3.06
N HIS A 71 -13.59 19.37 -3.00
CA HIS A 71 -12.50 20.35 -3.15
C HIS A 71 -12.10 20.61 -4.61
N GLY A 72 -12.78 19.99 -5.58
CA GLY A 72 -12.51 20.18 -7.02
C GLY A 72 -11.37 19.30 -7.56
N LEU A 73 -10.87 18.34 -6.78
CA LEU A 73 -9.89 17.35 -7.26
C LEU A 73 -10.62 16.22 -8.02
N HIS A 74 -10.06 15.81 -9.15
CA HIS A 74 -10.53 14.63 -9.86
C HIS A 74 -9.90 13.38 -9.27
N VAL A 75 -10.72 12.50 -8.71
CA VAL A 75 -10.28 11.25 -8.11
C VAL A 75 -10.34 10.14 -9.17
N ILE A 76 -9.24 9.40 -9.27
CA ILE A 76 -9.18 8.16 -10.04
C ILE A 76 -9.01 7.03 -9.04
N SER A 77 -10.12 6.33 -8.80
CA SER A 77 -10.15 5.14 -7.96
C SER A 77 -9.48 3.98 -8.67
N LEU A 78 -8.57 3.30 -8.01
CA LEU A 78 -7.99 2.04 -8.47
C LEU A 78 -8.77 0.83 -7.93
N GLY A 79 -9.64 1.06 -6.93
CA GLY A 79 -10.31 0.00 -6.20
C GLY A 79 -9.39 -0.70 -5.20
N MET A 80 -9.68 -1.96 -4.91
CA MET A 80 -8.82 -2.80 -4.07
C MET A 80 -7.62 -3.27 -4.89
N VAL A 81 -6.44 -2.82 -4.51
CA VAL A 81 -5.18 -3.11 -5.21
C VAL A 81 -4.02 -3.23 -4.20
N PRO A 82 -2.96 -3.96 -4.50
CA PRO A 82 -1.75 -3.89 -3.71
C PRO A 82 -0.99 -2.57 -3.93
N THR A 83 -0.26 -2.12 -2.91
CA THR A 83 0.55 -0.88 -2.93
C THR A 83 1.43 -0.73 -4.19
N PRO A 84 2.13 -1.76 -4.71
CA PRO A 84 2.89 -1.64 -5.96
C PRO A 84 2.06 -1.23 -7.17
N CYS A 85 0.77 -1.58 -7.21
CA CYS A 85 -0.12 -1.17 -8.29
C CYS A 85 -0.46 0.33 -8.24
N LEU A 86 -0.59 0.93 -7.05
CA LEU A 86 -0.69 2.38 -6.92
C LEU A 86 0.59 3.05 -7.45
N TYR A 87 1.76 2.62 -7.02
CA TYR A 87 3.04 3.20 -7.46
C TYR A 87 3.25 3.07 -8.97
N PHE A 88 2.92 1.93 -9.54
CA PHE A 88 2.91 1.76 -10.99
C PHE A 88 1.96 2.76 -11.67
N SER A 89 0.72 2.89 -11.17
CA SER A 89 -0.31 3.74 -11.76
C SER A 89 0.07 5.23 -11.72
N ILE A 90 0.77 5.68 -10.69
CA ILE A 90 1.29 7.05 -10.57
C ILE A 90 2.15 7.38 -11.78
N HIS A 91 3.12 6.53 -12.08
CA HIS A 91 4.03 6.73 -13.21
C HIS A 91 3.35 6.45 -14.56
N HIS A 92 2.54 5.39 -14.64
CA HIS A 92 1.86 4.99 -15.87
C HIS A 92 0.87 6.04 -16.38
N LEU A 93 0.14 6.70 -15.47
CA LEU A 93 -0.86 7.72 -15.80
C LEU A 93 -0.31 9.16 -15.72
N GLY A 94 0.93 9.34 -15.25
CA GLY A 94 1.51 10.67 -15.02
C GLY A 94 0.72 11.49 -14.00
N ILE A 95 0.24 10.86 -12.91
CA ILE A 95 -0.52 11.50 -11.84
C ILE A 95 0.26 11.34 -10.54
N PHE A 96 1.00 12.36 -10.19
CA PHE A 96 1.96 12.34 -9.10
C PHE A 96 1.37 12.71 -7.73
N ALA A 97 0.11 12.39 -7.51
CA ALA A 97 -0.58 12.44 -6.23
C ALA A 97 -1.33 11.11 -6.02
N GLY A 98 -1.12 10.47 -4.89
CA GLY A 98 -1.70 9.16 -4.64
C GLY A 98 -1.84 8.81 -3.17
N ILE A 99 -2.82 7.98 -2.86
CA ILE A 99 -3.06 7.44 -1.52
C ILE A 99 -3.33 5.95 -1.63
N GLU A 100 -2.62 5.16 -0.82
CA GLU A 100 -2.98 3.78 -0.54
C GLU A 100 -3.48 3.66 0.89
N ILE A 101 -4.70 3.16 1.03
CA ILE A 101 -5.33 2.93 2.34
C ILE A 101 -4.95 1.53 2.79
N THR A 102 -3.97 1.46 3.68
CA THR A 102 -3.39 0.21 4.16
C THR A 102 -2.64 0.39 5.48
N ALA A 103 -2.56 -0.66 6.27
CA ALA A 103 -1.63 -0.76 7.39
C ALA A 103 -0.53 -1.81 7.14
N SER A 104 -0.33 -2.22 5.86
CA SER A 104 0.72 -3.16 5.42
C SER A 104 0.67 -4.47 6.24
N HIS A 105 1.74 -4.81 6.95
CA HIS A 105 1.89 -6.04 7.72
C HIS A 105 1.30 -6.00 9.14
N ASN A 106 0.71 -4.89 9.57
CA ASN A 106 0.09 -4.81 10.89
C ASN A 106 -1.10 -5.78 11.00
N PRO A 107 -1.46 -6.23 12.22
CA PRO A 107 -2.67 -7.00 12.46
C PRO A 107 -3.95 -6.31 11.95
N ALA A 108 -5.06 -7.05 11.88
CA ALA A 108 -6.32 -6.60 11.26
C ALA A 108 -6.94 -5.38 11.94
N GLU A 109 -6.67 -5.18 13.23
CA GLU A 109 -7.15 -4.05 14.02
C GLU A 109 -6.49 -2.70 13.70
N PHE A 110 -5.51 -2.68 12.81
CA PHE A 110 -4.86 -1.45 12.35
C PHE A 110 -5.39 -1.00 10.98
N SER A 111 -5.44 0.31 10.78
CA SER A 111 -5.60 0.97 9.48
C SER A 111 -4.53 2.03 9.26
N GLY A 112 -4.42 2.57 8.05
CA GLY A 112 -3.42 3.59 7.75
C GLY A 112 -3.48 4.11 6.32
N PHE A 113 -2.54 5.02 6.01
CA PHE A 113 -2.47 5.71 4.73
C PHE A 113 -1.02 5.90 4.33
N LYS A 114 -0.65 5.39 3.16
CA LYS A 114 0.58 5.74 2.46
C LYS A 114 0.27 6.87 1.49
N LEU A 115 1.06 7.91 1.52
CA LEU A 115 0.80 9.14 0.79
C LEU A 115 1.92 9.40 -0.22
N TRP A 116 1.55 9.66 -1.48
CA TRP A 116 2.50 9.98 -2.55
C TRP A 116 2.33 11.41 -3.02
N ASN A 117 3.45 12.13 -3.19
CA ASN A 117 3.46 13.48 -3.75
C ASN A 117 4.72 13.72 -4.59
N GLY A 118 4.55 14.12 -5.84
CA GLY A 118 5.66 14.30 -6.75
C GLY A 118 6.34 12.97 -7.11
N GLU A 119 7.63 12.84 -6.85
CA GLU A 119 8.42 11.69 -7.25
C GLU A 119 8.54 10.58 -6.19
N THR A 120 7.99 10.80 -4.98
CA THR A 120 8.18 9.88 -3.86
C THR A 120 7.01 9.89 -2.88
N THR A 121 7.02 8.93 -1.95
CA THR A 121 6.11 8.93 -0.79
C THR A 121 6.45 10.07 0.16
N LEU A 122 5.42 10.59 0.84
CA LEU A 122 5.64 11.54 1.93
C LEU A 122 6.37 10.86 3.09
N SER A 123 7.25 11.61 3.75
CA SER A 123 8.01 11.12 4.90
C SER A 123 8.38 12.25 5.85
N GLY A 124 8.79 11.88 7.06
CA GLY A 124 9.40 12.78 8.03
C GLY A 124 8.56 14.01 8.35
N GLU A 125 9.14 15.18 8.17
CA GLU A 125 8.50 16.47 8.50
C GLU A 125 7.21 16.73 7.72
N LYS A 126 7.09 16.24 6.47
CA LYS A 126 5.86 16.43 5.70
C LYS A 126 4.68 15.69 6.34
N ILE A 127 4.88 14.47 6.82
CA ILE A 127 3.83 13.72 7.55
C ILE A 127 3.53 14.39 8.90
N ARG A 128 4.53 14.83 9.64
CA ARG A 128 4.33 15.59 10.89
C ARG A 128 3.60 16.91 10.65
N GLY A 129 3.88 17.58 9.52
CA GLY A 129 3.16 18.76 9.08
C GLY A 129 1.66 18.53 8.93
N LEU A 130 1.25 17.40 8.36
CA LEU A 130 -0.18 17.04 8.26
C LEU A 130 -0.86 16.94 9.64
N TYR A 131 -0.17 16.42 10.66
CA TYR A 131 -0.70 16.41 12.02
C TYR A 131 -0.96 17.82 12.55
N HIS A 132 -0.04 18.75 12.35
CA HIS A 132 -0.23 20.13 12.76
C HIS A 132 -1.37 20.82 12.01
N GLU A 133 -1.52 20.56 10.71
CA GLU A 133 -2.66 21.07 9.93
C GLU A 133 -3.99 20.47 10.41
N MET A 134 -4.03 19.18 10.78
CA MET A 134 -5.22 18.59 11.40
C MET A 134 -5.57 19.24 12.73
N GLN A 135 -4.60 19.57 13.58
CA GLN A 135 -4.86 20.28 14.84
C GLN A 135 -5.45 21.68 14.58
N LYS A 136 -4.95 22.41 13.60
CA LYS A 136 -5.50 23.72 13.18
C LYS A 136 -6.93 23.56 12.65
N PHE A 137 -7.17 22.56 11.81
CA PHE A 137 -8.48 22.26 11.24
C PHE A 137 -9.53 22.01 12.34
N PHE A 138 -9.26 21.14 13.29
CA PHE A 138 -10.17 20.89 14.41
C PHE A 138 -10.35 22.12 15.32
N SER A 139 -9.29 22.91 15.53
CA SER A 139 -9.38 24.16 16.27
C SER A 139 -10.31 25.17 15.59
N SER A 140 -10.31 25.22 14.26
CA SER A 140 -11.20 26.09 13.48
C SER A 140 -12.66 25.63 13.57
N LEU A 141 -12.92 24.34 13.49
CA LEU A 141 -14.27 23.75 13.64
C LEU A 141 -14.86 24.06 15.02
N ASN A 142 -14.07 23.90 16.08
CA ASN A 142 -14.50 24.22 17.44
C ASN A 142 -14.91 25.69 17.59
N LYS A 143 -14.19 26.62 16.96
CA LYS A 143 -14.52 28.05 16.98
C LYS A 143 -15.81 28.38 16.21
N SER A 144 -16.09 27.67 15.13
CA SER A 144 -17.31 27.84 14.33
C SER A 144 -18.50 27.03 14.84
N SER A 145 -18.32 26.19 15.86
CA SER A 145 -19.31 25.23 16.35
C SER A 145 -19.86 24.31 15.25
N GLN A 146 -19.06 24.02 14.23
CA GLN A 146 -19.41 23.12 13.14
C GLN A 146 -18.76 21.75 13.31
N THR A 147 -19.45 20.73 12.83
CA THR A 147 -18.91 19.38 12.68
C THR A 147 -18.37 19.17 11.25
N VAL A 148 -17.49 18.17 11.07
CA VAL A 148 -16.97 17.83 9.73
C VAL A 148 -18.10 17.45 8.74
N PRO A 149 -19.11 16.63 9.11
CA PRO A 149 -20.27 16.35 8.24
C PRO A 149 -21.03 17.62 7.81
N GLU A 150 -21.32 18.55 8.75
CA GLU A 150 -22.01 19.80 8.41
C GLU A 150 -21.20 20.68 7.47
N LEU A 151 -19.89 20.72 7.63
CA LEU A 151 -19.00 21.41 6.69
C LEU A 151 -19.06 20.78 5.29
N MET A 152 -19.07 19.45 5.19
CA MET A 152 -19.21 18.73 3.92
C MET A 152 -20.56 19.03 3.24
N GLU A 153 -21.66 19.05 4.01
CA GLU A 153 -22.99 19.40 3.46
C GLU A 153 -23.03 20.85 2.96
N THR A 154 -22.42 21.77 3.69
CA THR A 154 -22.32 23.18 3.28
C THR A 154 -21.56 23.30 1.97
N MET A 155 -20.41 22.66 1.84
CA MET A 155 -19.63 22.64 0.60
C MET A 155 -20.40 21.98 -0.56
N GLN A 156 -21.15 20.91 -0.26
CA GLN A 156 -21.95 20.22 -1.27
C GLN A 156 -23.06 21.14 -1.86
N LYS A 157 -23.63 22.02 -1.05
CA LYS A 157 -24.65 22.99 -1.48
C LYS A 157 -24.07 24.19 -2.22
N GLN A 158 -22.88 24.65 -1.82
CA GLN A 158 -22.26 25.89 -2.33
C GLN A 158 -21.38 25.70 -3.55
N ASN A 159 -20.83 24.51 -3.78
CA ASN A 159 -19.76 24.32 -4.76
C ASN A 159 -20.29 23.92 -6.14
N SER A 160 -20.15 24.83 -7.12
CA SER A 160 -20.46 24.59 -8.53
C SER A 160 -19.34 23.88 -9.30
N ALA A 161 -18.12 23.88 -8.78
CA ALA A 161 -16.93 23.30 -9.43
C ALA A 161 -16.46 22.04 -8.68
N LYS A 162 -17.29 20.99 -8.68
CA LYS A 162 -16.92 19.68 -8.12
C LYS A 162 -15.94 18.96 -9.04
N GLY A 163 -14.98 18.26 -8.43
CA GLY A 163 -14.24 17.22 -9.12
C GLY A 163 -15.17 16.04 -9.46
N PHE A 164 -14.71 15.16 -10.31
CA PHE A 164 -15.43 13.91 -10.58
C PHE A 164 -14.64 12.72 -10.04
N ILE A 165 -15.30 11.58 -9.85
CA ILE A 165 -14.72 10.31 -9.47
C ILE A 165 -14.83 9.38 -10.67
N SER A 166 -13.71 8.81 -11.09
CA SER A 166 -13.63 7.80 -12.14
C SER A 166 -12.93 6.55 -11.61
N PHE A 167 -13.04 5.44 -12.31
CA PHE A 167 -12.37 4.19 -11.99
C PHE A 167 -11.37 3.82 -13.08
N TYR A 168 -10.21 3.32 -12.68
CA TYR A 168 -9.20 2.76 -13.58
C TYR A 168 -8.73 1.40 -13.06
N ASN A 169 -8.97 0.34 -13.83
CA ASN A 169 -8.45 -0.99 -13.54
C ASN A 169 -6.98 -1.07 -14.00
N CYS A 170 -6.06 -0.93 -13.05
CA CYS A 170 -4.63 -0.96 -13.34
C CYS A 170 -4.04 -2.39 -13.40
N LEU A 171 -4.74 -3.41 -12.90
CA LEU A 171 -4.18 -4.76 -12.76
C LEU A 171 -3.70 -5.39 -14.07
N PRO A 172 -4.43 -5.28 -15.21
CA PRO A 172 -3.96 -5.79 -16.49
C PRO A 172 -2.67 -5.12 -16.95
N SER A 173 -2.62 -3.79 -16.94
CA SER A 173 -1.43 -3.03 -17.37
C SER A 173 -0.23 -3.25 -16.44
N TYR A 174 -0.47 -3.41 -15.13
CA TYR A 174 0.58 -3.79 -14.18
C TYR A 174 1.15 -5.18 -14.49
N ALA A 175 0.27 -6.17 -14.68
CA ALA A 175 0.70 -7.52 -15.01
C ALA A 175 1.47 -7.58 -16.34
N GLU A 176 1.02 -6.87 -17.37
CA GLU A 176 1.73 -6.74 -18.65
C GLU A 176 3.13 -6.13 -18.44
N LYS A 177 3.23 -5.06 -17.64
CA LYS A 177 4.51 -4.41 -17.36
C LYS A 177 5.50 -5.32 -16.62
N VAL A 178 5.01 -6.09 -15.64
CA VAL A 178 5.85 -7.07 -14.92
C VAL A 178 6.35 -8.17 -15.85
N LEU A 179 5.51 -8.61 -16.80
CA LEU A 179 5.84 -9.70 -17.72
C LEU A 179 6.64 -9.24 -18.95
N GLU A 180 6.75 -7.94 -19.22
CA GLU A 180 7.38 -7.40 -20.43
C GLU A 180 8.79 -7.93 -20.69
N ASN A 181 9.56 -8.18 -19.62
CA ASN A 181 10.93 -8.69 -19.72
C ASN A 181 11.11 -10.01 -18.96
N SER A 182 10.03 -10.73 -18.68
CA SER A 182 10.10 -12.02 -18.00
C SER A 182 10.33 -13.15 -19.00
N GLU A 183 11.18 -14.10 -18.61
CA GLU A 183 11.31 -15.37 -19.31
C GLU A 183 10.32 -16.40 -18.73
N PRO A 184 9.95 -17.43 -19.52
CA PRO A 184 9.10 -18.51 -19.02
C PRO A 184 9.72 -19.22 -17.80
N LEU A 185 8.94 -19.41 -16.76
CA LEU A 185 9.34 -20.02 -15.49
C LEU A 185 8.83 -21.47 -15.45
N ASP A 186 9.61 -22.40 -15.93
CA ASP A 186 9.26 -23.85 -15.86
C ASP A 186 9.58 -24.39 -14.45
N CYS A 187 8.85 -23.94 -13.44
CA CYS A 187 9.02 -24.36 -12.04
C CYS A 187 7.71 -24.35 -11.28
N SER A 188 7.67 -25.09 -10.18
CA SER A 188 6.53 -25.11 -9.25
C SER A 188 6.75 -24.12 -8.10
N LEU A 189 5.69 -23.39 -7.75
CA LEU A 189 5.67 -22.36 -6.71
C LEU A 189 4.52 -22.61 -5.73
N VAL A 190 4.75 -22.28 -4.46
CA VAL A 190 3.66 -22.00 -3.51
C VAL A 190 3.68 -20.52 -3.21
N ILE A 191 2.53 -19.85 -3.35
CA ILE A 191 2.38 -18.43 -3.05
C ILE A 191 1.43 -18.31 -1.87
N ASP A 192 1.93 -17.75 -0.78
CA ASP A 192 1.16 -17.39 0.41
C ASP A 192 0.81 -15.90 0.31
N GLY A 193 -0.46 -15.61 0.03
CA GLY A 193 -0.99 -14.25 -0.10
C GLY A 193 -1.39 -13.62 1.22
N ALA A 194 -1.32 -14.35 2.34
CA ALA A 194 -1.75 -13.90 3.67
C ALA A 194 -3.16 -13.28 3.71
N ASN A 195 -4.06 -13.67 2.81
CA ASN A 195 -5.39 -13.07 2.58
C ASN A 195 -5.35 -11.55 2.26
N GLY A 196 -4.20 -11.05 1.83
CA GLY A 196 -3.98 -9.66 1.46
C GLY A 196 -4.32 -9.37 -0.01
N ALA A 197 -4.12 -8.12 -0.43
CA ALA A 197 -4.51 -7.61 -1.75
C ALA A 197 -3.66 -8.15 -2.92
N ALA A 198 -2.49 -8.76 -2.66
CA ALA A 198 -1.54 -9.11 -3.71
C ALA A 198 -1.56 -10.59 -4.11
N GLY A 199 -2.11 -11.49 -3.29
CA GLY A 199 -1.96 -12.93 -3.46
C GLY A 199 -2.45 -13.42 -4.82
N LYS A 200 -3.67 -13.08 -5.20
CA LYS A 200 -4.30 -13.48 -6.45
C LYS A 200 -3.59 -12.92 -7.68
N LEU A 201 -3.30 -11.62 -7.65
CA LEU A 201 -2.57 -10.95 -8.73
C LEU A 201 -1.18 -11.59 -8.93
N CYS A 202 -0.46 -11.85 -7.85
CA CYS A 202 0.84 -12.49 -7.88
C CYS A 202 0.76 -13.89 -8.52
N ALA A 203 -0.21 -14.72 -8.07
CA ALA A 203 -0.45 -16.04 -8.62
C ALA A 203 -0.74 -16.01 -10.13
N ASP A 204 -1.59 -15.10 -10.57
CA ASP A 204 -1.96 -14.93 -11.98
C ASP A 204 -0.77 -14.49 -12.85
N ILE A 205 0.08 -13.58 -12.35
CA ILE A 205 1.29 -13.15 -13.04
C ILE A 205 2.25 -14.34 -13.21
N PHE A 206 2.49 -15.12 -12.16
CA PHE A 206 3.38 -16.30 -12.25
C PHE A 206 2.82 -17.40 -13.16
N ARG A 207 1.51 -17.62 -13.19
CA ARG A 207 0.87 -18.54 -14.16
C ARG A 207 1.05 -18.07 -15.59
N LYS A 208 0.88 -16.78 -15.86
CA LYS A 208 1.16 -16.20 -17.18
C LYS A 208 2.63 -16.34 -17.57
N ALA A 209 3.54 -16.31 -16.60
CA ALA A 209 4.95 -16.64 -16.80
C ALA A 209 5.23 -18.16 -16.89
N ARG A 210 4.21 -19.02 -16.97
CA ARG A 210 4.28 -20.49 -17.12
C ARG A 210 4.76 -21.25 -15.88
N ALA A 211 4.70 -20.65 -14.69
CA ALA A 211 4.94 -21.38 -13.46
C ALA A 211 3.72 -22.25 -13.08
N ASP A 212 3.99 -23.42 -12.48
CA ASP A 212 2.97 -24.23 -11.81
C ASP A 212 2.74 -23.66 -10.40
N VAL A 213 1.60 -22.98 -10.19
CA VAL A 213 1.33 -22.19 -8.99
C VAL A 213 0.32 -22.86 -8.09
N HIS A 214 0.72 -23.14 -6.85
CA HIS A 214 -0.16 -23.53 -5.76
C HIS A 214 -0.46 -22.32 -4.87
N GLU A 215 -1.72 -21.91 -4.86
CA GLU A 215 -2.19 -20.79 -4.02
C GLU A 215 -2.40 -21.24 -2.58
N LEU A 216 -1.95 -20.41 -1.64
CA LEU A 216 -2.18 -20.53 -0.21
C LEU A 216 -2.63 -19.16 0.31
N PHE A 217 -3.84 -19.11 0.87
CA PHE A 217 -4.41 -17.87 1.42
C PHE A 217 -4.38 -16.68 0.46
N CYS A 218 -4.64 -16.92 -0.84
CA CYS A 218 -4.64 -15.89 -1.88
C CYS A 218 -6.00 -15.22 -2.05
N GLU A 219 -7.08 -15.75 -1.47
CA GLU A 219 -8.38 -15.07 -1.43
C GLU A 219 -8.30 -13.89 -0.45
N GLU A 220 -8.83 -12.74 -0.88
CA GLU A 220 -8.82 -11.51 -0.12
C GLU A 220 -9.82 -11.57 1.05
N GLU A 221 -9.35 -11.39 2.29
CA GLU A 221 -10.18 -11.38 3.49
C GLU A 221 -9.74 -10.32 4.51
N GLU A 222 -10.71 -9.54 5.00
CA GLU A 222 -10.47 -8.34 5.81
C GLU A 222 -9.78 -8.58 7.16
N ASN A 223 -9.91 -9.79 7.73
CA ASN A 223 -9.44 -10.11 9.07
C ASN A 223 -8.19 -11.00 9.09
N PHE A 224 -7.63 -11.35 7.92
CA PHE A 224 -6.47 -12.24 7.80
C PHE A 224 -6.62 -13.54 8.63
N PRO A 225 -7.64 -14.37 8.37
CA PRO A 225 -8.07 -15.43 9.29
C PRO A 225 -7.05 -16.55 9.48
N ASN A 226 -6.11 -16.72 8.56
CA ASN A 226 -5.14 -17.81 8.59
C ASN A 226 -3.88 -17.46 9.41
N HIS A 227 -3.35 -16.28 9.23
CA HIS A 227 -2.25 -15.71 10.01
C HIS A 227 -2.13 -14.21 9.77
N ASN A 228 -1.48 -13.49 10.68
CA ASN A 228 -1.16 -12.08 10.47
C ASN A 228 -0.34 -11.89 9.18
N PRO A 229 -0.58 -10.83 8.40
CA PRO A 229 0.04 -10.62 7.09
C PRO A 229 1.48 -10.08 7.19
N ASP A 230 2.29 -10.70 8.05
CA ASP A 230 3.69 -10.34 8.29
C ASP A 230 4.60 -11.52 7.96
N PRO A 231 5.18 -11.56 6.74
CA PRO A 231 6.03 -12.67 6.31
C PRO A 231 7.40 -12.70 7.00
N THR A 232 7.76 -11.70 7.78
CA THR A 232 9.01 -11.70 8.56
C THR A 232 8.94 -12.59 9.81
N ARG A 233 7.73 -13.00 10.21
CA ARG A 233 7.51 -13.84 11.38
C ARG A 233 7.54 -15.32 11.02
N ALA A 234 8.51 -16.06 11.51
CA ALA A 234 8.67 -17.49 11.21
C ALA A 234 7.40 -18.32 11.47
N LYS A 235 6.59 -17.97 12.47
CA LYS A 235 5.31 -18.64 12.74
C LYS A 235 4.31 -18.53 11.56
N ASN A 236 4.32 -17.40 10.83
CA ASN A 236 3.40 -17.15 9.72
C ASN A 236 3.83 -17.92 8.44
N LEU A 237 5.06 -18.40 8.38
CA LEU A 237 5.59 -19.15 7.24
C LEU A 237 5.38 -20.68 7.35
N GLN A 238 4.86 -21.17 8.47
CA GLN A 238 4.74 -22.63 8.70
C GLN A 238 3.85 -23.31 7.67
N ALA A 239 2.71 -22.70 7.32
CA ALA A 239 1.81 -23.22 6.31
C ALA A 239 2.46 -23.27 4.93
N LEU A 240 3.16 -22.19 4.52
CA LEU A 240 3.93 -22.13 3.29
C LEU A 240 4.94 -23.27 3.19
N LEU A 241 5.79 -23.43 4.21
CA LEU A 241 6.84 -24.46 4.21
C LEU A 241 6.28 -25.88 4.24
N LYS A 242 5.14 -26.09 4.92
CA LYS A 242 4.41 -27.37 4.90
C LYS A 242 3.89 -27.67 3.51
N THR A 243 3.19 -26.73 2.89
CA THR A 243 2.61 -26.90 1.54
C THR A 243 3.71 -27.10 0.49
N MET A 244 4.84 -26.41 0.59
CA MET A 244 5.99 -26.64 -0.28
C MET A 244 6.48 -28.10 -0.24
N ARG A 245 6.60 -28.69 0.96
CA ARG A 245 7.01 -30.11 1.11
C ARG A 245 5.98 -31.06 0.52
N GLU A 246 4.71 -30.84 0.81
CA GLU A 246 3.59 -31.67 0.31
C GLU A 246 3.47 -31.65 -1.22
N LYS A 247 3.68 -30.46 -1.81
CA LYS A 247 3.61 -30.25 -3.27
C LYS A 247 4.95 -30.44 -3.98
N GLN A 248 6.03 -30.68 -3.24
CA GLN A 248 7.41 -30.72 -3.78
C GLN A 248 7.75 -29.47 -4.60
N ALA A 249 7.25 -28.33 -4.15
CA ALA A 249 7.43 -27.07 -4.86
C ALA A 249 8.89 -26.60 -4.79
N LYS A 250 9.34 -26.04 -5.92
CA LYS A 250 10.74 -25.56 -6.06
C LYS A 250 11.00 -24.29 -5.26
N TYR A 251 10.00 -23.41 -5.15
CA TYR A 251 10.09 -22.16 -4.40
C TYR A 251 8.81 -21.87 -3.63
N GLY A 252 8.96 -21.11 -2.54
CA GLY A 252 7.84 -20.54 -1.81
C GLY A 252 7.95 -19.02 -1.75
N ILE A 253 6.84 -18.34 -1.90
CA ILE A 253 6.73 -16.88 -1.85
C ILE A 253 5.69 -16.55 -0.78
N ALA A 254 6.05 -15.68 0.18
CA ALA A 254 5.10 -15.11 1.13
C ALA A 254 5.06 -13.60 0.97
N LEU A 255 3.86 -13.05 0.91
CA LEU A 255 3.58 -11.62 0.74
C LEU A 255 3.05 -11.03 2.05
N ASP A 256 3.21 -9.72 2.24
CA ASP A 256 2.49 -9.00 3.29
C ASP A 256 1.12 -8.47 2.82
N GLY A 257 0.37 -7.84 3.72
CA GLY A 257 -1.05 -7.53 3.49
C GLY A 257 -1.32 -6.62 2.28
N ASP A 258 -0.41 -5.71 1.95
CA ASP A 258 -0.51 -4.82 0.80
C ASP A 258 0.51 -5.13 -0.32
N GLY A 259 1.26 -6.22 -0.18
CA GLY A 259 2.10 -6.78 -1.23
C GLY A 259 3.34 -5.98 -1.59
N ASP A 260 3.84 -5.12 -0.71
CA ASP A 260 5.09 -4.39 -0.92
C ASP A 260 6.31 -5.08 -0.29
N ARG A 261 6.10 -6.21 0.42
CA ARG A 261 7.14 -7.05 1.02
C ARG A 261 7.00 -8.48 0.58
N VAL A 262 8.15 -9.12 0.39
CA VAL A 262 8.24 -10.51 -0.03
C VAL A 262 9.29 -11.26 0.79
N VAL A 263 8.96 -12.51 1.12
CA VAL A 263 9.92 -13.49 1.65
C VAL A 263 9.94 -14.69 0.72
N LEU A 264 11.13 -15.19 0.42
CA LEU A 264 11.34 -16.35 -0.43
C LEU A 264 11.84 -17.56 0.37
N ALA A 265 11.38 -18.74 -0.01
CA ALA A 265 11.91 -20.03 0.42
C ALA A 265 12.45 -20.81 -0.78
N ASP A 266 13.59 -21.46 -0.60
CA ASP A 266 14.19 -22.34 -1.60
C ASP A 266 13.58 -23.78 -1.57
N LYS A 267 13.98 -24.63 -2.51
CA LYS A 267 13.52 -26.02 -2.62
C LYS A 267 13.75 -26.89 -1.38
N ASN A 268 14.67 -26.48 -0.49
CA ASN A 268 14.96 -27.16 0.78
C ASN A 268 14.12 -26.58 1.92
N CYS A 269 13.17 -25.70 1.62
CA CYS A 269 12.37 -24.95 2.59
C CYS A 269 13.22 -24.03 3.50
N ARG A 270 14.38 -23.58 3.03
CA ARG A 270 15.19 -22.57 3.69
C ARG A 270 14.68 -21.19 3.30
N ILE A 271 14.38 -20.38 4.29
CA ILE A 271 14.01 -18.98 4.10
C ILE A 271 15.26 -18.18 3.72
N LEU A 272 15.22 -17.47 2.61
CA LEU A 272 16.27 -16.54 2.19
C LEU A 272 16.21 -15.30 3.08
N LYS A 273 17.37 -14.86 3.56
CA LYS A 273 17.49 -13.56 4.22
C LYS A 273 17.36 -12.44 3.18
N SER A 274 16.91 -11.27 3.61
CA SER A 274 16.78 -10.10 2.71
C SER A 274 18.10 -9.75 2.01
N ASP A 275 19.23 -9.86 2.70
CA ASP A 275 20.54 -9.58 2.13
C ASP A 275 20.95 -10.59 1.05
N GLU A 276 20.60 -11.88 1.22
CA GLU A 276 20.82 -12.91 0.19
C GLU A 276 19.98 -12.61 -1.06
N LEU A 277 18.73 -12.18 -0.88
CA LEU A 277 17.85 -11.82 -1.99
C LEU A 277 18.35 -10.57 -2.72
N ILE A 278 18.76 -9.54 -1.98
CA ILE A 278 19.36 -8.33 -2.54
C ILE A 278 20.63 -8.66 -3.32
N SER A 279 21.49 -9.56 -2.81
CA SER A 279 22.70 -10.00 -3.51
C SER A 279 22.40 -10.64 -4.86
N ILE A 280 21.30 -11.42 -4.97
CA ILE A 280 20.87 -12.00 -6.24
C ILE A 280 20.50 -10.88 -7.23
N PHE A 281 19.71 -9.88 -6.81
CA PHE A 281 19.34 -8.75 -7.67
C PHE A 281 20.55 -7.90 -8.06
N ILE A 282 21.46 -7.60 -7.15
CA ILE A 282 22.71 -6.87 -7.44
C ILE A 282 23.50 -7.61 -8.53
N ASN A 283 23.71 -8.91 -8.37
CA ASN A 283 24.45 -9.70 -9.37
C ASN A 283 23.80 -9.67 -10.75
N GLU A 284 22.48 -9.70 -10.86
CA GLU A 284 21.78 -9.58 -12.15
C GLU A 284 21.86 -8.17 -12.75
N ILE A 285 21.81 -7.14 -11.90
CA ILE A 285 21.90 -5.74 -12.35
C ILE A 285 23.31 -5.44 -12.86
N ILE A 286 24.36 -5.86 -12.14
CA ILE A 286 25.78 -5.62 -12.53
C ILE A 286 26.08 -6.24 -13.89
N LYS A 287 25.51 -7.41 -14.22
CA LYS A 287 25.68 -8.02 -15.56
C LYS A 287 25.19 -7.10 -16.68
N LYS A 288 24.14 -6.32 -16.43
CA LYS A 288 23.54 -5.40 -17.42
C LYS A 288 24.07 -3.97 -17.33
N LYS A 289 24.48 -3.55 -16.13
CA LYS A 289 24.99 -2.21 -15.80
C LYS A 289 26.17 -2.32 -14.82
N PRO A 290 27.40 -2.54 -15.32
CA PRO A 290 28.58 -2.77 -14.45
C PRO A 290 28.91 -1.61 -13.49
N ASP A 291 28.50 -0.40 -13.82
CA ASP A 291 28.70 0.85 -13.09
C ASP A 291 27.48 1.29 -12.28
N ALA A 292 26.52 0.38 -12.05
CA ALA A 292 25.37 0.68 -11.20
C ALA A 292 25.80 0.99 -9.76
N LEU A 293 25.20 2.04 -9.19
CA LEU A 293 25.35 2.39 -7.79
C LEU A 293 24.20 1.76 -6.97
N PHE A 294 24.55 1.17 -5.84
CA PHE A 294 23.59 0.56 -4.93
C PHE A 294 23.58 1.32 -3.61
N LEU A 295 22.38 1.69 -3.15
CA LEU A 295 22.17 2.24 -1.83
C LEU A 295 21.66 1.12 -0.91
N VAL A 296 22.36 0.89 0.17
CA VAL A 296 22.01 -0.13 1.17
C VAL A 296 21.81 0.49 2.54
N ASP A 297 20.92 -0.08 3.36
CA ASP A 297 20.70 0.33 4.74
C ASP A 297 21.89 -0.06 5.62
N VAL A 298 22.16 0.73 6.66
CA VAL A 298 23.23 0.47 7.64
C VAL A 298 23.09 -0.88 8.35
N LYS A 299 21.91 -1.50 8.34
CA LYS A 299 21.65 -2.82 8.92
C LYS A 299 21.97 -3.98 7.99
N CYS A 300 22.33 -3.72 6.73
CA CYS A 300 22.72 -4.75 5.79
C CYS A 300 23.98 -5.49 6.26
N SER A 301 24.08 -6.76 5.88
CA SER A 301 25.26 -7.56 6.13
C SER A 301 26.52 -6.95 5.51
N GLN A 302 27.64 -7.03 6.22
CA GLN A 302 28.94 -6.62 5.66
C GLN A 302 29.32 -7.41 4.40
N GLU A 303 28.84 -8.65 4.28
CA GLU A 303 29.04 -9.48 3.08
C GLU A 303 28.39 -8.93 1.84
N LEU A 304 27.32 -8.12 1.99
CA LEU A 304 26.66 -7.44 0.86
C LEU A 304 27.48 -6.24 0.36
N ILE A 305 28.31 -5.64 1.21
CA ILE A 305 29.08 -4.44 0.92
C ILE A 305 30.45 -4.81 0.31
N ASN A 306 31.00 -5.98 0.66
CA ASN A 306 32.28 -6.51 0.15
C ASN A 306 32.10 -7.23 -1.19
#